data_4fd1cb92d1727414258c6f689e8bafc3
#
_entry.id   4fd1cb92d1727414258c6f689e8bafc3
#
_cell.length_a   1.000
_cell.length_b   1.000
_cell.length_c   1.000
_cell.angle_alpha   90.00
_cell.angle_beta   90.00
_cell.angle_gamma   90.00
#
_symmetry.space_group_name_H-M   'P 1'
#
loop_
_entity.id
_entity.type
_entity.pdbx_description
1 polymer ?
#
loop_
_entity_poly.entity_id
_entity_poly.type
_entity_poly.pdbx_seq_one_letter_code
_entity_poly.pdbx_strand_id
1 'polypeptide(L)'
;MGEVTENGAEITYSATATAIGSDDETLQNLARSQGVGGHDVIVHGLNGQFITNGMPTNPQQIADAVLGNPAYQPGSTINLVTCGGACGLAQELGAILKATVNAMPGDVDLDPHTGALRDLR
;
A
#
# COMPACT_ATOMS: atom_id res chain seq x y z
N MET A 1 -1.81 -11.02 17.27
CA MET A 1 -0.91 -9.87 17.25
C MET A 1 -0.47 -9.59 15.84
N GLY A 2 -0.58 -8.34 15.42
CA GLY A 2 -0.12 -7.93 14.13
C GLY A 2 1.40 -7.79 14.07
N GLU A 3 1.94 -7.85 12.87
CA GLU A 3 3.33 -7.51 12.63
C GLU A 3 3.48 -5.99 12.62
N VAL A 4 4.70 -5.53 12.79
CA VAL A 4 5.02 -4.10 12.71
C VAL A 4 6.24 -3.92 11.81
N THR A 5 6.36 -2.71 11.24
CA THR A 5 7.56 -2.30 10.51
C THR A 5 8.70 -2.02 11.50
N GLU A 6 9.91 -1.80 10.98
CA GLU A 6 11.04 -1.37 11.81
C GLU A 6 10.74 -0.10 12.59
N ASN A 7 9.90 0.79 12.03
CA ASN A 7 9.51 2.04 12.67
C ASN A 7 8.32 1.88 13.62
N GLY A 8 7.85 0.65 13.84
CA GLY A 8 6.76 0.37 14.76
C GLY A 8 5.36 0.59 14.21
N ALA A 9 5.21 0.84 12.91
CA ALA A 9 3.89 0.95 12.30
C ALA A 9 3.25 -0.44 12.20
N GLU A 10 1.98 -0.53 12.57
CA GLU A 10 1.25 -1.79 12.54
C GLU A 10 0.96 -2.24 11.11
N ILE A 11 1.16 -3.53 10.84
CA ILE A 11 0.86 -4.14 9.54
C ILE A 11 -0.39 -5.01 9.70
N THR A 12 -1.40 -4.75 8.89
CA THR A 12 -2.65 -5.52 8.91
C THR A 12 -2.83 -6.19 7.55
N TYR A 13 -3.13 -7.48 7.57
CA TYR A 13 -3.35 -8.27 6.38
C TYR A 13 -4.84 -8.58 6.20
N SER A 14 -5.29 -8.51 4.95
CA SER A 14 -6.57 -9.07 4.55
C SER A 14 -6.38 -9.94 3.31
N ALA A 15 -7.43 -10.60 2.84
CA ALA A 15 -7.36 -11.41 1.63
C ALA A 15 -7.02 -10.60 0.39
N THR A 16 -7.30 -9.29 0.40
CA THR A 16 -7.15 -8.40 -0.77
C THR A 16 -6.14 -7.29 -0.58
N ALA A 17 -5.60 -7.11 0.65
CA ALA A 17 -4.76 -5.95 0.94
C ALA A 17 -3.70 -6.21 2.00
N THR A 18 -2.64 -5.42 1.91
CA THR A 18 -1.64 -5.24 2.96
C THR A 18 -1.68 -3.77 3.35
N ALA A 19 -2.03 -3.48 4.60
CA ALA A 19 -2.14 -2.12 5.11
C ALA A 19 -1.04 -1.86 6.14
N ILE A 20 -0.35 -0.74 6.00
CA ILE A 20 0.74 -0.36 6.89
C ILE A 20 0.38 0.95 7.56
N GLY A 21 0.01 0.87 8.82
CA GLY A 21 -0.49 1.96 9.63
C GLY A 21 -1.78 1.59 10.34
N SER A 22 -2.14 2.35 11.36
CA SER A 22 -3.36 2.11 12.15
C SER A 22 -4.24 3.35 12.26
N ASP A 23 -3.94 4.39 11.48
CA ASP A 23 -4.75 5.60 11.45
C ASP A 23 -6.07 5.36 10.70
N ASP A 24 -7.01 6.26 10.92
CA ASP A 24 -8.37 6.12 10.36
C ASP A 24 -8.38 6.01 8.85
N GLU A 25 -7.57 6.81 8.16
CA GLU A 25 -7.51 6.79 6.70
C GLU A 25 -7.03 5.44 6.17
N THR A 26 -5.98 4.90 6.75
CA THR A 26 -5.45 3.59 6.37
C THR A 26 -6.48 2.49 6.61
N LEU A 27 -7.13 2.50 7.77
CA LEU A 27 -8.14 1.51 8.11
C LEU A 27 -9.39 1.65 7.26
N GLN A 28 -9.76 2.87 6.88
CA GLN A 28 -10.89 3.11 5.98
C GLN A 28 -10.62 2.52 4.60
N ASN A 29 -9.42 2.74 4.05
CA ASN A 29 -9.06 2.16 2.77
C ASN A 29 -8.97 0.64 2.85
N LEU A 30 -8.47 0.11 3.95
CA LEU A 30 -8.45 -1.34 4.16
C LEU A 30 -9.86 -1.93 4.11
N ALA A 31 -10.83 -1.25 4.75
CA ALA A 31 -12.23 -1.70 4.74
C ALA A 31 -12.84 -1.63 3.34
N ARG A 32 -12.38 -0.73 2.48
CA ARG A 32 -12.86 -0.57 1.11
C ARG A 32 -12.21 -1.52 0.11
N SER A 33 -11.10 -2.16 0.48
CA SER A 33 -10.30 -2.98 -0.42
C SER A 33 -11.09 -4.17 -0.94
N GLN A 34 -11.06 -4.35 -2.26
CA GLN A 34 -11.66 -5.51 -2.93
C GLN A 34 -10.65 -6.22 -3.83
N GLY A 35 -9.40 -5.74 -3.89
CA GLY A 35 -8.37 -6.35 -4.71
C GLY A 35 -8.67 -6.27 -6.20
N VAL A 36 -9.20 -5.14 -6.66
CA VAL A 36 -9.64 -4.96 -8.05
C VAL A 36 -8.45 -5.09 -8.99
N GLY A 37 -8.39 -6.20 -9.75
CA GLY A 37 -7.29 -6.46 -10.67
C GLY A 37 -5.98 -6.86 -10.02
N GLY A 38 -5.94 -7.08 -8.69
CA GLY A 38 -4.71 -7.44 -8.02
C GLY A 38 -4.80 -7.31 -6.50
N HIS A 39 -3.72 -6.85 -5.89
CA HIS A 39 -3.59 -6.74 -4.44
C HIS A 39 -3.40 -5.26 -4.06
N ASP A 40 -4.13 -4.79 -3.07
CA ASP A 40 -4.03 -3.40 -2.62
C ASP A 40 -2.95 -3.26 -1.56
N VAL A 41 -2.05 -2.29 -1.72
CA VAL A 41 -1.03 -1.95 -0.73
C VAL A 41 -1.31 -0.54 -0.25
N ILE A 42 -1.67 -0.41 1.02
CA ILE A 42 -2.15 0.83 1.62
C ILE A 42 -1.11 1.33 2.63
N VAL A 43 -0.50 2.47 2.33
CA VAL A 43 0.54 3.04 3.17
C VAL A 43 0.61 4.55 2.93
N HIS A 44 0.90 5.32 3.96
CA HIS A 44 1.08 6.76 3.80
C HIS A 44 2.29 7.09 2.94
N GLY A 45 2.19 8.19 2.21
CA GLY A 45 3.27 8.76 1.44
C GLY A 45 3.30 10.27 1.55
N LEU A 46 4.49 10.84 1.45
CA LEU A 46 4.70 12.29 1.47
C LEU A 46 5.98 12.62 0.71
N ASN A 47 5.90 13.57 -0.21
CA ASN A 47 7.07 14.06 -0.94
C ASN A 47 7.88 12.94 -1.61
N GLY A 48 7.19 11.97 -2.19
CA GLY A 48 7.86 10.87 -2.91
C GLY A 48 8.49 9.82 -2.01
N GLN A 49 8.10 9.77 -0.74
CA GLN A 49 8.60 8.76 0.21
C GLN A 49 7.44 8.04 0.90
N PHE A 50 7.61 6.77 1.20
CA PHE A 50 6.71 6.09 2.11
C PHE A 50 6.95 6.59 3.53
N ILE A 51 5.86 6.75 4.28
CA ILE A 51 5.92 7.19 5.68
C ILE A 51 5.22 6.15 6.54
N THR A 52 5.94 5.58 7.48
CA THR A 52 5.37 4.64 8.45
C THR A 52 5.69 5.13 9.86
N ASN A 53 4.64 5.26 10.68
CA ASN A 53 4.75 5.79 12.04
C ASN A 53 5.48 7.14 12.08
N GLY A 54 5.17 8.02 11.09
CA GLY A 54 5.74 9.35 11.00
C GLY A 54 7.17 9.42 10.45
N MET A 55 7.74 8.31 9.99
CA MET A 55 9.13 8.25 9.55
C MET A 55 9.28 7.79 8.12
N PRO A 56 10.21 8.37 7.34
CA PRO A 56 10.50 7.87 6.00
C PRO A 56 10.90 6.40 6.05
N THR A 57 10.36 5.63 5.11
CA THR A 57 10.53 4.18 5.09
C THR A 57 10.91 3.76 3.67
N ASN A 58 11.91 2.90 3.54
CA ASN A 58 12.35 2.49 2.22
C ASN A 58 11.38 1.49 1.59
N PRO A 59 11.37 1.39 0.25
CA PRO A 59 10.48 0.46 -0.45
C PRO A 59 10.70 -1.01 -0.09
N GLN A 60 11.90 -1.39 0.32
CA GLN A 60 12.18 -2.77 0.72
C GLN A 60 11.34 -3.19 1.93
N GLN A 61 11.15 -2.30 2.89
CA GLN A 61 10.31 -2.60 4.07
C GLN A 61 8.85 -2.80 3.67
N ILE A 62 8.37 -2.00 2.72
CA ILE A 62 7.00 -2.16 2.21
C ILE A 62 6.87 -3.49 1.47
N ALA A 63 7.84 -3.83 0.64
CA ALA A 63 7.86 -5.11 -0.08
C ALA A 63 7.88 -6.30 0.91
N ASP A 64 8.67 -6.20 1.97
CA ASP A 64 8.74 -7.26 2.99
C ASP A 64 7.39 -7.45 3.67
N ALA A 65 6.67 -6.37 3.95
CA ALA A 65 5.33 -6.44 4.53
C ALA A 65 4.36 -7.13 3.56
N VAL A 66 4.41 -6.81 2.28
CA VAL A 66 3.56 -7.43 1.27
C VAL A 66 3.86 -8.92 1.15
N LEU A 67 5.14 -9.29 1.10
CA LEU A 67 5.55 -10.69 0.99
C LEU A 67 5.18 -11.50 2.24
N GLY A 68 5.03 -10.85 3.37
CA GLY A 68 4.58 -11.49 4.60
C GLY A 68 3.09 -11.80 4.63
N ASN A 69 2.30 -11.23 3.72
CA ASN A 69 0.87 -11.50 3.65
C ASN A 69 0.64 -12.84 2.92
N PRO A 70 0.10 -13.87 3.60
CA PRO A 70 -0.09 -15.17 2.98
C PRO A 70 -1.09 -15.15 1.82
N ALA A 71 -1.94 -14.14 1.73
CA ALA A 71 -2.89 -13.98 0.63
C ALA A 71 -2.28 -13.35 -0.61
N TYR A 72 -1.11 -12.72 -0.50
CA TYR A 72 -0.44 -12.14 -1.66
C TYR A 72 0.24 -13.23 -2.48
N GLN A 73 -0.09 -13.28 -3.77
CA GLN A 73 0.58 -14.21 -4.69
C GLN A 73 1.71 -13.47 -5.40
N PRO A 74 2.95 -13.96 -5.31
CA PRO A 74 4.09 -13.32 -5.96
C PRO A 74 3.83 -13.06 -7.44
N GLY A 75 4.17 -11.85 -7.89
CA GLY A 75 3.94 -11.41 -9.26
C GLY A 75 2.58 -10.82 -9.54
N SER A 76 1.65 -10.88 -8.59
CA SER A 76 0.33 -10.24 -8.75
C SER A 76 0.45 -8.74 -8.90
N THR A 77 -0.40 -8.16 -9.73
CA THR A 77 -0.50 -6.71 -9.88
C THR A 77 -0.84 -6.05 -8.54
N ILE A 78 -0.20 -4.95 -8.25
CA ILE A 78 -0.41 -4.19 -7.02
C ILE A 78 -1.08 -2.87 -7.35
N ASN A 79 -2.08 -2.50 -6.55
CA ASN A 79 -2.65 -1.16 -6.54
C ASN A 79 -2.05 -0.43 -5.35
N LEU A 80 -1.22 0.56 -5.60
CA LEU A 80 -0.53 1.28 -4.53
C LEU A 80 -1.37 2.47 -4.08
N VAL A 81 -1.92 2.36 -2.88
CA VAL A 81 -2.76 3.37 -2.26
C VAL A 81 -1.87 4.21 -1.34
N THR A 82 -1.18 5.17 -1.93
CA THR A 82 -0.29 6.08 -1.21
C THR A 82 -0.37 7.46 -1.83
N CYS A 83 -0.26 8.49 -1.03
CA CYS A 83 -0.34 9.88 -1.46
C CYS A 83 1.05 10.49 -1.60
N GLY A 84 1.15 11.62 -2.32
CA GLY A 84 2.37 12.42 -2.29
C GLY A 84 3.50 11.91 -3.16
N GLY A 85 3.26 11.57 -4.41
CA GLY A 85 4.31 11.23 -5.35
C GLY A 85 4.60 9.75 -5.48
N ALA A 86 3.54 8.97 -5.57
CA ALA A 86 3.62 7.51 -5.61
C ALA A 86 4.31 6.93 -6.85
N CYS A 87 4.41 7.70 -7.95
CA CYS A 87 4.88 7.12 -9.22
C CYS A 87 6.31 6.58 -9.15
N GLY A 88 7.22 7.32 -8.52
CA GLY A 88 8.60 6.83 -8.34
C GLY A 88 8.67 5.64 -7.39
N LEU A 89 7.86 5.69 -6.32
CA LEU A 89 7.77 4.59 -5.36
C LEU A 89 7.21 3.33 -6.00
N ALA A 90 6.25 3.48 -6.91
CA ALA A 90 5.68 2.35 -7.63
C ALA A 90 6.72 1.62 -8.47
N GLN A 91 7.62 2.35 -9.13
CA GLN A 91 8.70 1.75 -9.91
C GLN A 91 9.65 0.96 -9.01
N GLU A 92 10.04 1.53 -7.88
CA GLU A 92 10.94 0.86 -6.95
C GLU A 92 10.29 -0.38 -6.33
N LEU A 93 9.06 -0.27 -5.90
CA LEU A 93 8.33 -1.40 -5.32
C LEU A 93 8.12 -2.51 -6.34
N GLY A 94 7.74 -2.14 -7.57
CA GLY A 94 7.55 -3.09 -8.66
C GLY A 94 8.83 -3.84 -9.02
N ALA A 95 9.98 -3.17 -8.97
CA ALA A 95 11.27 -3.80 -9.23
C ALA A 95 11.61 -4.84 -8.15
N ILE A 96 11.35 -4.52 -6.89
CA ILE A 96 11.60 -5.45 -5.77
C ILE A 96 10.68 -6.66 -5.84
N LEU A 97 9.39 -6.43 -6.06
CA LEU A 97 8.37 -7.49 -6.06
C LEU A 97 8.23 -8.20 -7.41
N LYS A 98 8.90 -7.69 -8.45
CA LYS A 98 8.79 -8.19 -9.83
C LYS A 98 7.32 -8.24 -10.26
N ALA A 99 6.63 -7.14 -10.04
CA ALA A 99 5.20 -7.02 -10.28
C ALA A 99 4.88 -5.66 -10.89
N THR A 100 3.77 -5.61 -11.62
CA THR A 100 3.22 -4.33 -12.08
C THR A 100 2.59 -3.61 -10.89
N VAL A 101 2.92 -2.34 -10.72
CA VAL A 101 2.35 -1.52 -9.65
C VAL A 101 1.61 -0.35 -10.27
N ASN A 102 0.30 -0.29 -10.04
CA ASN A 102 -0.54 0.81 -10.44
C ASN A 102 -0.50 1.90 -9.37
N ALA A 103 -0.22 3.12 -9.77
CA ALA A 103 -0.17 4.26 -8.86
C ALA A 103 -0.66 5.51 -9.58
N MET A 104 -1.11 6.48 -8.80
CA MET A 104 -1.54 7.77 -9.31
C MET A 104 -0.77 8.89 -8.63
N PRO A 105 -0.46 9.99 -9.35
CA PRO A 105 0.16 11.15 -8.72
C PRO A 105 -0.86 11.85 -7.80
N GLY A 106 -0.38 12.45 -6.71
CA GLY A 106 -1.22 13.20 -5.79
C GLY A 106 -1.93 12.33 -4.78
N ASP A 107 -3.06 12.81 -4.30
CA ASP A 107 -3.81 12.13 -3.26
C ASP A 107 -4.77 11.11 -3.85
N VAL A 108 -4.84 9.95 -3.22
CA VAL A 108 -5.65 8.83 -3.69
C VAL A 108 -6.36 8.15 -2.53
N ASP A 109 -7.43 7.44 -2.84
CA ASP A 109 -8.07 6.51 -1.92
C ASP A 109 -8.64 5.32 -2.71
N LEU A 110 -9.33 4.42 -2.03
CA LEU A 110 -10.12 3.38 -2.66
C LEU A 110 -11.58 3.81 -2.68
N ASP A 111 -12.24 3.59 -3.82
CA ASP A 111 -13.65 3.91 -3.98
C ASP A 111 -14.48 3.06 -3.00
N PRO A 112 -15.39 3.68 -2.20
CA PRO A 112 -16.15 2.91 -1.19
C PRO A 112 -17.14 1.91 -1.79
N HIS A 113 -17.48 2.05 -3.07
CA HIS A 113 -18.43 1.13 -3.72
C HIS A 113 -17.74 0.06 -4.52
N THR A 114 -16.69 0.40 -5.25
CA THR A 114 -16.02 -0.51 -6.19
C THR A 114 -14.69 -1.06 -5.67
N GLY A 115 -14.09 -0.40 -4.68
CA GLY A 115 -12.75 -0.73 -4.20
C GLY A 115 -11.63 -0.36 -5.16
N ALA A 116 -11.93 0.35 -6.23
CA ALA A 116 -10.93 0.75 -7.22
C ALA A 116 -10.10 1.94 -6.74
N LEU A 117 -8.85 1.99 -7.16
CA LEU A 117 -7.97 3.14 -6.89
C LEU A 117 -8.55 4.39 -7.54
N ARG A 118 -8.64 5.47 -6.78
CA ARG A 118 -9.32 6.69 -7.18
C ARG A 118 -8.45 7.91 -6.90
N ASP A 119 -8.34 8.80 -7.90
CA ASP A 119 -7.68 10.08 -7.77
C ASP A 119 -8.65 11.06 -7.10
N LEU A 120 -8.20 11.73 -6.05
CA LEU A 120 -9.02 12.67 -5.27
C LEU A 120 -9.00 14.11 -5.80
N ARG A 121 -8.27 14.37 -6.89
CA ARG A 121 -8.22 15.72 -7.48
C ARG A 121 -9.48 16.04 -8.25
#